data_4f2780cf22ad3a6f8a1262123294b73d
#
_entry.id   4f2780cf22ad3a6f8a1262123294b73d
#
_cell.length_a   1.000
_cell.length_b   1.000
_cell.length_c   1.000
_cell.angle_alpha   90.00
_cell.angle_beta   90.00
_cell.angle_gamma   90.00
#
_symmetry.space_group_name_H-M   'P 1'
#
loop_
_entity.id
_entity.type
_entity.pdbx_description
1 polymer ?
#
loop_
_entity_poly.entity_id
_entity_poly.type
_entity_poly.pdbx_seq_one_letter_code
_entity_poly.pdbx_strand_id
1 'polypeptide(L)'
;MVVWVGGLTFFAFVEAPTAFHVMGTTRQFALVIGDSVSQLNRLGQISGFIFLIATAMLWLRAWGRRRWLLLAQIALVALMLTATVYVQAGILPAMERDRIAAGGDITAAPASNPARLDFERLHPISEKVEGAALFLGLAVVILMAFEG
;
A
#
# COMPACT_ATOMS: atom_id res chain seq x y z
N MET A 1 -1.59 13.72 0.22
CA MET A 1 -0.37 12.94 -0.13
C MET A 1 0.57 12.72 1.05
N VAL A 2 0.89 13.75 1.86
CA VAL A 2 1.84 13.62 2.99
C VAL A 2 1.43 12.51 3.97
N VAL A 3 0.15 12.41 4.33
CA VAL A 3 -0.36 11.36 5.22
C VAL A 3 -0.16 9.96 4.63
N TRP A 4 -0.44 9.77 3.35
CA TRP A 4 -0.31 8.47 2.69
C TRP A 4 1.15 8.06 2.53
N VAL A 5 1.96 8.92 1.91
CA VAL A 5 3.40 8.65 1.69
C VAL A 5 4.15 8.54 3.02
N GLY A 6 3.86 9.43 3.97
CA GLY A 6 4.45 9.37 5.32
C GLY A 6 4.08 8.11 6.08
N GLY A 7 2.81 7.68 5.99
CA GLY A 7 2.34 6.43 6.57
C GLY A 7 3.03 5.19 5.98
N LEU A 8 3.13 5.11 4.65
CA LEU A 8 3.86 4.03 3.96
C LEU A 8 5.35 4.00 4.36
N THR A 9 5.98 5.18 4.43
CA THR A 9 7.37 5.29 4.86
C THR A 9 7.55 4.83 6.30
N PHE A 10 6.70 5.31 7.21
CA PHE A 10 6.74 4.90 8.62
C PHE A 10 6.52 3.39 8.77
N PHE A 11 5.52 2.85 8.08
CA PHE A 11 5.24 1.42 8.10
C PHE A 11 6.46 0.60 7.61
N ALA A 12 7.02 0.94 6.45
CA ALA A 12 8.09 0.17 5.83
C ALA A 12 9.41 0.21 6.62
N PHE A 13 9.76 1.37 7.20
CA PHE A 13 11.07 1.57 7.82
C PHE A 13 11.07 1.55 9.34
N VAL A 14 9.91 1.66 9.99
CA VAL A 14 9.82 1.71 11.45
C VAL A 14 8.91 0.61 11.98
N GLU A 15 7.64 0.59 11.60
CA GLU A 15 6.65 -0.31 12.21
C GLU A 15 6.93 -1.78 11.89
N ALA A 16 7.05 -2.16 10.62
CA ALA A 16 7.25 -3.54 10.24
C ALA A 16 8.58 -4.13 10.77
N PRO A 17 9.74 -3.45 10.65
CA PRO A 17 10.99 -3.94 11.25
C PRO A 17 10.93 -4.03 12.77
N THR A 18 10.31 -3.06 13.46
CA THR A 18 10.19 -3.05 14.91
C THR A 18 9.30 -4.19 15.39
N ALA A 19 8.13 -4.37 14.77
CA ALA A 19 7.22 -5.46 15.09
C ALA A 19 7.90 -6.83 14.87
N PHE A 20 8.63 -6.98 13.76
CA PHE A 20 9.40 -8.20 13.51
C PHE A 20 10.47 -8.46 14.57
N HIS A 21 11.21 -7.42 14.96
CA HIS A 21 12.26 -7.54 15.99
C HIS A 21 11.69 -7.94 17.35
N VAL A 22 10.51 -7.43 17.73
CA VAL A 22 9.89 -7.68 19.04
C VAL A 22 9.13 -8.99 19.08
N MET A 23 8.38 -9.32 18.02
CA MET A 23 7.45 -10.47 18.00
C MET A 23 7.97 -11.66 17.21
N GLY A 24 9.00 -11.49 16.36
CA GLY A 24 9.45 -12.50 15.40
C GLY A 24 8.35 -12.84 14.39
N THR A 25 8.40 -14.04 13.83
CA THR A 25 7.40 -14.56 12.86
C THR A 25 6.20 -15.22 13.54
N THR A 26 5.66 -14.61 14.58
CA THR A 26 4.53 -15.16 15.33
C THR A 26 3.20 -14.87 14.66
N ARG A 27 2.15 -15.62 15.05
CA ARG A 27 0.76 -15.31 14.66
C ARG A 27 0.36 -13.88 15.05
N GLN A 28 0.81 -13.40 16.21
CA GLN A 28 0.51 -12.03 16.67
C GLN A 28 1.14 -10.98 15.74
N PHE A 29 2.40 -11.19 15.33
CA PHE A 29 3.06 -10.35 14.33
C PHE A 29 2.22 -10.25 13.03
N ALA A 30 1.81 -11.41 12.48
CA ALA A 30 1.02 -11.44 11.25
C ALA A 30 -0.31 -10.68 11.37
N LEU A 31 -1.00 -10.78 12.51
CA LEU A 31 -2.24 -10.05 12.78
C LEU A 31 -2.00 -8.54 12.87
N VAL A 32 -1.01 -8.10 13.65
CA VAL A 32 -0.69 -6.68 13.82
C VAL A 32 -0.31 -6.05 12.47
N ILE A 33 0.60 -6.67 11.74
CA ILE A 33 1.05 -6.15 10.43
C ILE A 33 -0.09 -6.15 9.42
N GLY A 34 -0.89 -7.20 9.36
CA GLY A 34 -2.04 -7.27 8.44
C GLY A 34 -3.07 -6.18 8.71
N ASP A 35 -3.41 -5.94 9.98
CA ASP A 35 -4.32 -4.88 10.38
C ASP A 35 -3.73 -3.48 10.11
N SER A 36 -2.45 -3.26 10.41
CA SER A 36 -1.76 -1.99 10.15
C SER A 36 -1.77 -1.66 8.65
N VAL A 37 -1.40 -2.61 7.78
CA VAL A 37 -1.46 -2.43 6.32
C VAL A 37 -2.87 -2.12 5.86
N SER A 38 -3.86 -2.84 6.35
CA SER A 38 -5.26 -2.63 5.98
C SER A 38 -5.75 -1.22 6.36
N GLN A 39 -5.44 -0.75 7.56
CA GLN A 39 -5.80 0.60 8.02
C GLN A 39 -5.04 1.67 7.23
N LEU A 40 -3.74 1.47 6.98
CA LEU A 40 -2.92 2.37 6.19
C LEU A 40 -3.46 2.50 4.76
N ASN A 41 -3.85 1.39 4.14
CA ASN A 41 -4.44 1.38 2.80
C ASN A 41 -5.76 2.14 2.75
N ARG A 42 -6.64 1.99 3.77
CA ARG A 42 -7.90 2.77 3.87
C ARG A 42 -7.63 4.27 3.99
N LEU A 43 -6.71 4.67 4.87
CA LEU A 43 -6.31 6.08 5.01
C LEU A 43 -5.70 6.61 3.72
N GLY A 44 -4.88 5.81 3.04
CA GLY A 44 -4.29 6.11 1.75
C GLY A 44 -5.36 6.34 0.68
N GLN A 45 -6.34 5.45 0.57
CA GLN A 45 -7.45 5.57 -0.37
C GLN A 45 -8.24 6.85 -0.14
N ILE A 46 -8.62 7.17 1.10
CA ILE A 46 -9.34 8.41 1.45
C ILE A 46 -8.49 9.63 1.06
N SER A 47 -7.21 9.65 1.47
CA SER A 47 -6.28 10.75 1.16
C SER A 47 -6.07 10.91 -0.35
N GLY A 48 -5.97 9.81 -1.08
CA GLY A 48 -5.80 9.77 -2.53
C GLY A 48 -7.03 10.30 -3.27
N PHE A 49 -8.23 9.94 -2.85
CA PHE A 49 -9.46 10.48 -3.43
C PHE A 49 -9.61 11.98 -3.20
N ILE A 50 -9.34 12.44 -1.98
CA ILE A 50 -9.36 13.89 -1.68
C ILE A 50 -8.35 14.64 -2.55
N PHE A 51 -7.14 14.08 -2.68
CA PHE A 51 -6.09 14.66 -3.51
C PHE A 51 -6.48 14.69 -5.00
N LEU A 52 -7.06 13.61 -5.53
CA LEU A 52 -7.53 13.57 -6.93
C LEU A 52 -8.56 14.64 -7.22
N ILE A 53 -9.57 14.80 -6.35
CA ILE A 53 -10.62 15.81 -6.51
C ILE A 53 -9.98 17.20 -6.51
N ALA A 54 -9.12 17.51 -5.52
CA ALA A 54 -8.49 18.81 -5.41
C ALA A 54 -7.61 19.11 -6.64
N THR A 55 -6.79 18.14 -7.07
CA THR A 55 -5.89 18.29 -8.22
C THR A 55 -6.67 18.42 -9.53
N ALA A 56 -7.78 17.68 -9.69
CA ALA A 56 -8.66 17.82 -10.86
C ALA A 56 -9.30 19.21 -10.94
N MET A 57 -9.74 19.77 -9.80
CA MET A 57 -10.27 21.14 -9.76
C MET A 57 -9.21 22.18 -10.15
N LEU A 58 -7.97 22.00 -9.69
CA LEU A 58 -6.86 22.86 -10.08
C LEU A 58 -6.52 22.71 -11.58
N TRP A 59 -6.54 21.49 -12.10
CA TRP A 59 -6.27 21.18 -13.50
C TRP A 59 -7.26 21.86 -14.46
N LEU A 60 -8.54 21.94 -14.09
CA LEU A 60 -9.57 22.63 -14.88
C LEU A 60 -9.28 24.13 -15.05
N ARG A 61 -8.51 24.74 -14.14
CA ARG A 61 -8.12 26.17 -14.14
C ARG A 61 -6.69 26.41 -14.58
N ALA A 62 -5.91 25.35 -14.82
CA ALA A 62 -4.49 25.46 -15.14
C ALA A 62 -4.23 25.61 -16.65
N TRP A 63 -3.14 26.31 -16.99
CA TRP A 63 -2.67 26.54 -18.35
C TRP A 63 -1.20 26.18 -18.49
N GLY A 64 -0.75 25.94 -19.72
CA GLY A 64 0.66 25.71 -20.04
C GLY A 64 1.26 24.51 -19.31
N ARG A 65 2.51 24.66 -18.83
CA ARG A 65 3.30 23.61 -18.17
C ARG A 65 2.60 23.05 -16.92
N ARG A 66 1.97 23.90 -16.12
CA ARG A 66 1.28 23.51 -14.88
C ARG A 66 0.17 22.49 -15.15
N ARG A 67 -0.55 22.63 -16.25
CA ARG A 67 -1.61 21.68 -16.65
C ARG A 67 -1.08 20.27 -16.83
N TRP A 68 0.10 20.10 -17.42
CA TRP A 68 0.74 18.80 -17.62
C TRP A 68 1.27 18.20 -16.33
N LEU A 69 1.81 19.01 -15.43
CA LEU A 69 2.25 18.55 -14.10
C LEU A 69 1.09 18.02 -13.28
N LEU A 70 -0.04 18.73 -13.24
CA LEU A 70 -1.26 18.28 -12.55
C LEU A 70 -1.83 17.01 -13.18
N LEU A 71 -1.81 16.88 -14.51
CA LEU A 71 -2.25 15.66 -15.19
C LEU A 71 -1.36 14.45 -14.82
N ALA A 72 -0.06 14.64 -14.77
CA ALA A 72 0.87 13.61 -14.34
C ALA A 72 0.59 13.17 -12.88
N GLN A 73 0.33 14.11 -11.98
CA GLN A 73 -0.04 13.80 -10.60
C GLN A 73 -1.36 13.01 -10.51
N ILE A 74 -2.39 13.41 -11.29
CA ILE A 74 -3.66 12.69 -11.36
C ILE A 74 -3.41 11.25 -11.83
N ALA A 75 -2.63 11.05 -12.88
CA ALA A 75 -2.33 9.72 -13.41
C ALA A 75 -1.58 8.84 -12.39
N LEU A 76 -0.57 9.39 -11.72
CA LEU A 76 0.21 8.67 -10.70
C LEU A 76 -0.66 8.28 -9.49
N VAL A 77 -1.48 9.21 -8.99
CA VAL A 77 -2.36 8.92 -7.84
C VAL A 77 -3.47 7.95 -8.21
N ALA A 78 -4.02 8.02 -9.42
CA ALA A 78 -4.98 7.03 -9.92
C ALA A 78 -4.35 5.63 -9.98
N LEU A 79 -3.10 5.52 -10.44
CA LEU A 79 -2.35 4.27 -10.45
C LEU A 79 -2.11 3.74 -9.03
N MET A 80 -1.70 4.60 -8.08
CA MET A 80 -1.55 4.24 -6.67
C MET A 80 -2.86 3.71 -6.08
N LEU A 81 -3.97 4.40 -6.31
CA LEU A 81 -5.29 3.97 -5.82
C LEU A 81 -5.69 2.61 -6.38
N THR A 82 -5.48 2.40 -7.68
CA THR A 82 -5.77 1.11 -8.33
C THR A 82 -4.95 -0.01 -7.72
N ALA A 83 -3.65 0.22 -7.53
CA ALA A 83 -2.74 -0.74 -6.92
C ALA A 83 -3.17 -1.07 -5.47
N THR A 84 -3.47 -0.06 -4.66
CA THR A 84 -3.88 -0.22 -3.27
C THR A 84 -5.25 -0.92 -3.16
N VAL A 85 -6.21 -0.61 -4.03
CA VAL A 85 -7.51 -1.31 -4.07
C VAL A 85 -7.32 -2.77 -4.46
N TYR A 86 -6.42 -3.06 -5.41
CA TYR A 86 -6.10 -4.43 -5.80
C TYR A 86 -5.52 -5.25 -4.64
N VAL A 87 -4.61 -4.69 -3.86
CA VAL A 87 -4.07 -5.35 -2.65
C VAL A 87 -5.17 -5.54 -1.62
N GLN A 88 -5.91 -4.47 -1.31
CA GLN A 88 -6.92 -4.46 -0.25
C GLN A 88 -8.11 -5.39 -0.53
N ALA A 89 -8.59 -5.45 -1.77
CA ALA A 89 -9.77 -6.22 -2.14
C ALA A 89 -9.43 -7.63 -2.66
N GLY A 90 -8.23 -7.85 -3.16
CA GLY A 90 -7.81 -9.11 -3.77
C GLY A 90 -6.79 -9.88 -2.94
N ILE A 91 -5.60 -9.30 -2.73
CA ILE A 91 -4.47 -10.03 -2.15
C ILE A 91 -4.66 -10.28 -0.66
N LEU A 92 -4.94 -9.24 0.14
CA LEU A 92 -5.07 -9.39 1.60
C LEU A 92 -6.16 -10.36 2.01
N PRO A 93 -7.38 -10.36 1.43
CA PRO A 93 -8.40 -11.36 1.76
C PRO A 93 -8.02 -12.78 1.32
N ALA A 94 -7.25 -12.95 0.23
CA ALA A 94 -6.75 -14.25 -0.19
C ALA A 94 -5.73 -14.79 0.81
N MET A 95 -4.73 -13.98 1.18
CA MET A 95 -3.73 -14.34 2.19
C MET A 95 -4.35 -14.67 3.55
N GLU A 96 -5.41 -13.95 3.95
CA GLU A 96 -6.10 -14.24 5.21
C GLU A 96 -6.85 -15.57 5.15
N ARG A 97 -7.50 -15.90 4.03
CA ARG A 97 -8.11 -17.22 3.83
C ARG A 97 -7.09 -18.33 3.88
N ASP A 98 -5.93 -18.15 3.26
CA ASP A 98 -4.85 -19.13 3.26
C ASP A 98 -4.28 -19.32 4.67
N ARG A 99 -4.14 -18.22 5.43
CA ARG A 99 -3.72 -18.27 6.84
C ARG A 99 -4.70 -19.07 7.69
N ILE A 100 -6.00 -18.85 7.52
CA ILE A 100 -7.04 -19.59 8.25
C ILE A 100 -7.03 -21.07 7.85
N ALA A 101 -6.91 -21.38 6.55
CA ALA A 101 -6.87 -22.75 6.05
C ALA A 101 -5.61 -23.52 6.53
N ALA A 102 -4.51 -22.80 6.78
CA ALA A 102 -3.29 -23.36 7.36
C ALA A 102 -3.34 -23.52 8.89
N GLY A 103 -4.48 -23.26 9.54
CA GLY A 103 -4.63 -23.38 11.00
C GLY A 103 -4.28 -22.14 11.80
N GLY A 104 -4.15 -20.98 11.13
CA GLY A 104 -3.89 -19.66 11.74
C GLY A 104 -2.42 -19.28 11.85
N ASP A 105 -1.50 -20.21 11.65
CA ASP A 105 -0.07 -19.98 11.61
C ASP A 105 0.53 -20.62 10.36
N ILE A 106 0.87 -19.79 9.37
CA ILE A 106 1.46 -20.20 8.10
C ILE A 106 2.80 -20.90 8.29
N THR A 107 3.59 -20.45 9.26
CA THR A 107 4.95 -20.97 9.47
C THR A 107 4.93 -22.35 10.12
N ALA A 108 3.90 -22.67 10.89
CA ALA A 108 3.70 -23.98 11.51
C ALA A 108 3.16 -25.02 10.53
N ALA A 109 2.53 -24.62 9.42
CA ALA A 109 2.01 -25.53 8.42
C ALA A 109 3.16 -26.22 7.65
N PRO A 110 2.98 -27.50 7.23
CA PRO A 110 3.95 -28.19 6.39
C PRO A 110 4.26 -27.41 5.10
N ALA A 111 5.50 -27.50 4.60
CA ALA A 111 5.91 -26.81 3.37
C ALA A 111 5.09 -27.25 2.13
N SER A 112 4.55 -28.45 2.15
CA SER A 112 3.66 -28.99 1.10
C SER A 112 2.19 -28.57 1.23
N ASN A 113 1.83 -27.80 2.26
CA ASN A 113 0.44 -27.36 2.45
C ASN A 113 0.07 -26.34 1.34
N PRO A 114 -1.02 -26.61 0.58
CA PRO A 114 -1.42 -25.72 -0.54
C PRO A 114 -1.66 -24.26 -0.10
N ALA A 115 -2.30 -24.05 1.05
CA ALA A 115 -2.56 -22.70 1.56
C ALA A 115 -1.26 -21.96 1.93
N ARG A 116 -0.25 -22.68 2.45
CA ARG A 116 1.07 -22.10 2.69
C ARG A 116 1.76 -21.67 1.37
N LEU A 117 1.70 -22.53 0.35
CA LEU A 117 2.30 -22.22 -0.96
C LEU A 117 1.63 -21.02 -1.62
N ASP A 118 0.31 -20.91 -1.56
CA ASP A 118 -0.42 -19.77 -2.11
C ASP A 118 -0.12 -18.49 -1.34
N PHE A 119 -0.06 -18.53 -0.02
CA PHE A 119 0.34 -17.41 0.81
C PHE A 119 1.76 -16.92 0.48
N GLU A 120 2.75 -17.85 0.41
CA GLU A 120 4.14 -17.53 0.09
C GLU A 120 4.30 -16.95 -1.33
N ARG A 121 3.38 -17.24 -2.24
CA ARG A 121 3.32 -16.63 -3.58
C ARG A 121 2.73 -15.22 -3.54
N LEU A 122 1.67 -14.99 -2.77
CA LEU A 122 0.97 -13.70 -2.70
C LEU A 122 1.72 -12.66 -1.89
N HIS A 123 2.40 -13.07 -0.83
CA HIS A 123 3.11 -12.17 0.08
C HIS A 123 4.12 -11.25 -0.63
N PRO A 124 5.08 -11.74 -1.44
CA PRO A 124 6.01 -10.87 -2.15
C PRO A 124 5.34 -10.01 -3.22
N ILE A 125 4.16 -10.39 -3.72
CA ILE A 125 3.39 -9.55 -4.65
C ILE A 125 2.82 -8.35 -3.89
N SER A 126 2.24 -8.55 -2.70
CA SER A 126 1.73 -7.44 -1.89
C SER A 126 2.84 -6.47 -1.51
N GLU A 127 4.00 -6.96 -1.08
CA GLU A 127 5.16 -6.11 -0.75
C GLU A 127 5.64 -5.27 -1.94
N LYS A 128 5.72 -5.86 -3.14
CA LYS A 128 6.12 -5.13 -4.36
C LYS A 128 5.11 -4.06 -4.74
N VAL A 129 3.82 -4.33 -4.60
CA VAL A 129 2.77 -3.36 -4.93
C VAL A 129 2.77 -2.21 -3.93
N GLU A 130 2.93 -2.49 -2.63
CA GLU A 130 3.05 -1.45 -1.60
C GLU A 130 4.32 -0.61 -1.79
N GLY A 131 5.45 -1.24 -2.11
CA GLY A 131 6.70 -0.57 -2.46
C GLY A 131 6.53 0.32 -3.69
N ALA A 132 5.86 -0.16 -4.75
CA ALA A 132 5.56 0.63 -5.94
C ALA A 132 4.67 1.84 -5.60
N ALA A 133 3.65 1.66 -4.76
CA ALA A 133 2.80 2.76 -4.29
C ALA A 133 3.62 3.84 -3.55
N LEU A 134 4.58 3.44 -2.71
CA LEU A 134 5.49 4.38 -2.04
C LEU A 134 6.31 5.20 -3.06
N PHE A 135 6.94 4.56 -4.05
CA PHE A 135 7.73 5.26 -5.06
C PHE A 135 6.89 6.18 -5.93
N LEU A 136 5.69 5.76 -6.34
CA LEU A 136 4.75 6.61 -7.07
C LEU A 136 4.34 7.82 -6.22
N GLY A 137 4.09 7.62 -4.93
CA GLY A 137 3.77 8.70 -3.99
C GLY A 137 4.90 9.71 -3.83
N LEU A 138 6.14 9.24 -3.74
CA LEU A 138 7.32 10.12 -3.72
C LEU A 138 7.44 10.91 -5.02
N ALA A 139 7.19 10.30 -6.18
CA ALA A 139 7.17 11.00 -7.45
C ALA A 139 6.10 12.11 -7.49
N VAL A 140 4.90 11.86 -6.93
CA VAL A 140 3.86 12.90 -6.80
C VAL A 140 4.35 14.06 -5.93
N VAL A 141 4.98 13.77 -4.77
CA VAL A 141 5.51 14.82 -3.87
C VAL A 141 6.59 15.66 -4.59
N ILE A 142 7.46 15.02 -5.36
CA ILE A 142 8.46 15.72 -6.16
C ILE A 142 7.79 16.61 -7.22
N LEU A 143 6.78 16.11 -7.95
CA LEU A 143 6.07 16.91 -8.95
C LEU A 143 5.37 18.12 -8.32
N MET A 144 4.83 18.00 -7.11
CA MET A 144 4.24 19.11 -6.36
C MET A 144 5.27 20.22 -6.08
N ALA A 145 6.52 19.86 -5.80
CA ALA A 145 7.58 20.86 -5.57
C ALA A 145 7.93 21.68 -6.82
N PHE A 146 7.63 21.18 -8.02
CA PHE A 146 7.86 21.88 -9.28
C PHE A 146 6.68 22.75 -9.74
N GLU A 147 5.59 22.81 -8.98
CA GLU A 147 4.44 23.68 -9.28
C GLU A 147 4.61 25.12 -8.79
N GLY A 148 5.48 25.35 -7.79
CA GLY A 148 5.83 26.67 -7.28
C GLY A 148 6.88 27.28 -8.16
#